data_494b30034c5e00ea0be57c6f799a51a8
#
_entry.id   494b30034c5e00ea0be57c6f799a51a8
#
_cell.length_a   1.000
_cell.length_b   1.000
_cell.length_c   1.000
_cell.angle_alpha   90.00
_cell.angle_beta   90.00
_cell.angle_gamma   90.00
#
_symmetry.space_group_name_H-M   'P 1'
#
loop_
_entity.id
_entity.type
_entity.pdbx_description
1 polymer ?
#
loop_
_entity_poly.entity_id
_entity_poly.type
_entity_poly.pdbx_seq_one_letter_code
_entity_poly.pdbx_strand_id
1 'polypeptide(L)'
;MKKLYVVGIGPGSIENMTLKAYNVIKECDVIVGYTKYLDMIKEIIEGKELYSTGMRSEEERCRLAIKLAKEKDVAIISTGDAGIYGIHW
;
A
#
# COMPACT_ATOMS: atom_id res chain seq x y z
N MET A 1 11.20 -5.37 14.04
CA MET A 1 9.99 -4.91 13.39
C MET A 1 10.28 -4.43 11.99
N LYS A 2 9.35 -4.67 11.11
CA LYS A 2 9.49 -4.29 9.72
C LYS A 2 8.90 -2.89 9.49
N LYS A 3 8.87 -2.47 8.26
CA LYS A 3 8.44 -1.12 7.90
C LYS A 3 6.98 -1.10 7.47
N LEU A 4 6.30 -0.02 7.81
CA LEU A 4 4.95 0.25 7.34
C LEU A 4 4.97 1.56 6.57
N TYR A 5 4.49 1.52 5.34
CA TYR A 5 4.41 2.69 4.48
C TYR A 5 2.96 2.97 4.12
N VAL A 6 2.60 4.25 4.09
CA VAL A 6 1.35 4.69 3.49
C VAL A 6 1.74 5.33 2.15
N VAL A 7 1.28 4.76 1.07
CA VAL A 7 1.69 5.15 -0.27
C VAL A 7 0.51 5.75 -1.02
N GLY A 8 0.60 7.04 -1.35
CA GLY A 8 -0.37 7.70 -2.19
C GLY A 8 0.01 7.52 -3.65
N ILE A 9 -0.87 6.90 -4.43
CA ILE A 9 -0.60 6.68 -5.86
C ILE A 9 -1.12 7.80 -6.74
N GLY A 10 -1.77 8.81 -6.15
CA GLY A 10 -2.36 9.89 -6.89
C GLY A 10 -3.62 9.47 -7.64
N PRO A 11 -4.33 10.42 -8.23
CA PRO A 11 -5.49 10.10 -9.05
C PRO A 11 -5.04 9.55 -10.41
N GLY A 12 -5.78 8.60 -10.93
CA GLY A 12 -5.53 8.06 -12.26
C GLY A 12 -4.87 6.70 -12.25
N SER A 13 -4.04 6.47 -13.25
CA SER A 13 -3.46 5.17 -13.50
C SER A 13 -2.07 5.03 -12.87
N ILE A 14 -1.56 3.80 -12.95
CA ILE A 14 -0.20 3.48 -12.56
C ILE A 14 0.85 4.39 -13.21
N GLU A 15 0.56 4.90 -14.40
CA GLU A 15 1.47 5.80 -15.13
C GLU A 15 1.73 7.12 -14.40
N ASN A 16 0.82 7.51 -13.53
CA ASN A 16 0.94 8.74 -12.75
C ASN A 16 1.65 8.54 -11.41
N MET A 17 2.01 7.31 -11.11
CA MET A 17 2.69 6.98 -9.87
C MET A 17 4.15 7.46 -9.92
N THR A 18 4.66 7.98 -8.80
CA THR A 18 6.06 8.37 -8.73
C THR A 18 6.94 7.11 -8.74
N LEU A 19 8.17 7.26 -9.21
CA LEU A 19 9.13 6.17 -9.19
C LEU A 19 9.40 5.69 -7.76
N LYS A 20 9.46 6.61 -6.82
CA LYS A 20 9.69 6.29 -5.42
C LYS A 20 8.57 5.43 -4.86
N ALA A 21 7.32 5.77 -5.16
CA ALA A 21 6.17 4.98 -4.75
C ALA A 21 6.21 3.59 -5.36
N TYR A 22 6.54 3.51 -6.64
CA TYR A 22 6.70 2.25 -7.34
C TYR A 22 7.74 1.35 -6.64
N ASN A 23 8.90 1.91 -6.33
CA ASN A 23 9.97 1.15 -5.69
C ASN A 23 9.59 0.66 -4.30
N VAL A 24 8.91 1.49 -3.51
CA VAL A 24 8.46 1.10 -2.17
C VAL A 24 7.47 -0.06 -2.26
N ILE A 25 6.52 0.02 -3.18
CA ILE A 25 5.54 -1.06 -3.36
C ILE A 25 6.25 -2.35 -3.79
N LYS A 26 7.22 -2.25 -4.67
CA LYS A 26 7.96 -3.43 -5.13
C LYS A 26 8.75 -4.09 -4.01
N GLU A 27 9.25 -3.32 -3.06
CA GLU A 27 10.02 -3.84 -1.94
C GLU A 27 9.18 -4.47 -0.84
N CYS A 28 7.92 -4.04 -0.70
CA CYS A 28 7.07 -4.56 0.36
C CYS A 28 6.58 -5.98 0.07
N ASP A 29 6.44 -6.76 1.12
CA ASP A 29 5.96 -8.14 1.03
C ASP A 29 4.44 -8.21 1.01
N VAL A 30 3.79 -7.25 1.67
CA VAL A 30 2.35 -7.22 1.88
C VAL A 30 1.79 -5.89 1.42
N ILE A 31 0.69 -5.95 0.70
CA ILE A 31 -0.01 -4.76 0.21
C ILE A 31 -1.43 -4.77 0.77
N VAL A 32 -1.82 -3.68 1.41
CA VAL A 32 -3.15 -3.51 1.98
C VAL A 32 -3.81 -2.31 1.31
N GLY A 33 -5.05 -2.43 0.91
CA GLY A 33 -5.74 -1.31 0.30
C GLY A 33 -7.17 -1.61 -0.11
N TYR A 34 -7.84 -0.56 -0.57
CA TYR A 34 -9.18 -0.71 -1.13
C TYR A 34 -9.07 -1.49 -2.44
N THR A 35 -10.01 -2.39 -2.65
CA THR A 35 -9.99 -3.30 -3.80
C THR A 35 -9.74 -2.59 -5.13
N LYS A 36 -10.43 -1.48 -5.37
CA LYS A 36 -10.27 -0.75 -6.63
C LYS A 36 -8.87 -0.17 -6.82
N TYR A 37 -8.24 0.26 -5.74
CA TYR A 37 -6.87 0.80 -5.82
C TYR A 37 -5.87 -0.30 -6.11
N LEU A 38 -6.07 -1.48 -5.52
CA LEU A 38 -5.21 -2.62 -5.80
C LEU A 38 -5.36 -3.08 -7.25
N ASP A 39 -6.56 -3.01 -7.81
CA ASP A 39 -6.79 -3.33 -9.21
C ASP A 39 -6.00 -2.39 -10.14
N MET A 40 -5.88 -1.12 -9.75
CA MET A 40 -5.14 -0.14 -10.55
C MET A 40 -3.65 -0.44 -10.64
N ILE A 41 -3.11 -1.13 -9.65
CA ILE A 41 -1.69 -1.42 -9.57
C ILE A 41 -1.38 -2.92 -9.63
N LYS A 42 -2.33 -3.72 -10.07
CA LYS A 42 -2.19 -5.18 -10.03
C LYS A 42 -0.94 -5.72 -10.72
N GLU A 43 -0.45 -5.02 -11.73
CA GLU A 43 0.74 -5.45 -12.45
C GLU A 43 2.00 -5.42 -11.60
N ILE A 44 2.08 -4.49 -10.65
CA ILE A 44 3.27 -4.36 -9.81
C ILE A 44 3.16 -5.07 -8.47
N ILE A 45 1.98 -5.54 -8.11
CA ILE A 45 1.76 -6.25 -6.85
C ILE A 45 1.56 -7.75 -7.04
N GLU A 46 1.71 -8.23 -8.26
CA GLU A 46 1.57 -9.64 -8.57
C GLU A 46 2.58 -10.46 -7.76
N GLY A 47 2.10 -11.54 -7.17
CA GLY A 47 2.94 -12.41 -6.36
C GLY A 47 3.09 -11.98 -4.90
N LYS A 48 2.57 -10.83 -4.52
CA LYS A 48 2.63 -10.34 -3.14
C LYS A 48 1.41 -10.80 -2.35
N GLU A 49 1.55 -10.78 -1.03
CA GLU A 49 0.41 -11.05 -0.14
C GLU A 49 -0.49 -9.80 -0.15
N LEU A 50 -1.76 -9.98 -0.49
CA LEU A 50 -2.69 -8.88 -0.67
C LEU A 50 -3.85 -8.97 0.31
N TYR A 51 -4.19 -7.84 0.91
CA TYR A 51 -5.37 -7.71 1.76
C TYR A 51 -6.21 -6.56 1.24
N SER A 52 -7.29 -6.89 0.55
CA SER A 52 -8.20 -5.88 0.03
C SER A 52 -9.34 -5.65 1.01
N THR A 53 -9.76 -4.40 1.14
CA THR A 53 -10.87 -4.04 2.01
C THR A 53 -11.90 -3.24 1.23
N GLY A 54 -13.11 -3.17 1.78
CA GLY A 54 -14.17 -2.36 1.18
C GLY A 54 -13.94 -0.87 1.41
N MET A 55 -14.81 -0.08 0.79
CA MET A 55 -14.82 1.36 0.99
C MET A 55 -15.08 1.70 2.47
N ARG A 56 -14.48 2.79 2.94
CA ARG A 56 -14.66 3.28 4.32
C ARG A 56 -14.09 2.37 5.40
N SER A 57 -13.14 1.55 5.04
CA SER A 57 -12.51 0.64 6.00
C SER A 57 -11.10 1.10 6.37
N GLU A 58 -10.86 2.41 6.42
CA GLU A 58 -9.55 2.97 6.70
C GLU A 58 -8.99 2.51 8.04
N GLU A 59 -9.83 2.53 9.07
CA GLU A 59 -9.39 2.11 10.40
C GLU A 59 -9.02 0.64 10.42
N GLU A 60 -9.81 -0.20 9.79
CA GLU A 60 -9.51 -1.62 9.69
C GLU A 60 -8.22 -1.87 8.92
N ARG A 61 -8.03 -1.13 7.83
CA ARG A 61 -6.79 -1.23 7.03
C ARG A 61 -5.57 -0.88 7.87
N CYS A 62 -5.66 0.20 8.63
CA CYS A 62 -4.55 0.62 9.48
C CYS A 62 -4.23 -0.41 10.56
N ARG A 63 -5.24 -0.93 11.21
CA ARG A 63 -5.05 -1.95 12.24
C ARG A 63 -4.43 -3.22 11.68
N LEU A 64 -4.93 -3.66 10.53
CA LEU A 64 -4.40 -4.84 9.86
C LEU A 64 -2.95 -4.62 9.45
N ALA A 65 -2.66 -3.47 8.85
CA ALA A 65 -1.32 -3.15 8.40
C ALA A 65 -0.33 -3.09 9.56
N ILE A 66 -0.72 -2.49 10.68
CA ILE A 66 0.13 -2.43 11.86
C ILE A 66 0.43 -3.84 12.37
N LYS A 67 -0.58 -4.69 12.42
CA LYS A 67 -0.41 -6.07 12.86
C LYS A 67 0.56 -6.84 11.94
N LEU A 68 0.41 -6.68 10.64
CA LEU A 68 1.26 -7.37 9.67
C LEU A 68 2.68 -6.81 9.65
N ALA A 69 2.85 -5.53 9.93
CA ALA A 69 4.15 -4.88 9.92
C ALA A 69 5.07 -5.33 11.05
N LYS A 70 4.55 -6.06 12.01
CA LYS A 70 5.37 -6.65 13.05
C LYS A 70 6.33 -7.69 12.50
N GLU A 71 5.97 -8.31 11.38
CA GLU A 71 6.75 -9.40 10.79
C GLU A 71 7.17 -9.17 9.35
N LYS A 72 6.50 -8.28 8.63
CA LYS A 72 6.74 -8.06 7.21
C LYS A 72 6.71 -6.58 6.85
N ASP A 73 7.35 -6.22 5.74
CA ASP A 73 7.25 -4.88 5.20
C ASP A 73 5.89 -4.73 4.52
N VAL A 74 5.13 -3.73 4.93
CA VAL A 74 3.74 -3.53 4.52
C VAL A 74 3.57 -2.16 3.87
N ALA A 75 2.81 -2.10 2.79
CA ALA A 75 2.39 -0.84 2.19
C ALA A 75 0.87 -0.74 2.19
N ILE A 76 0.35 0.38 2.67
CA ILE A 76 -1.07 0.71 2.56
C ILE A 76 -1.22 1.63 1.37
N ILE A 77 -2.09 1.28 0.44
CA ILE A 77 -2.30 2.05 -0.78
C ILE A 77 -3.44 3.04 -0.59
N SER A 78 -3.18 4.29 -0.97
CA SER A 78 -4.15 5.37 -0.90
C SER A 78 -4.16 6.13 -2.23
N THR A 79 -5.25 6.80 -2.55
CA THR A 79 -5.34 7.65 -3.73
C THR A 79 -5.27 9.14 -3.40
N GLY A 80 -4.90 9.50 -2.19
CA GLY A 80 -4.69 10.89 -1.83
C GLY A 80 -3.55 11.50 -2.64
N ASP A 81 -3.01 12.60 -2.17
CA ASP A 81 -1.86 13.22 -2.82
C ASP A 81 -0.75 12.20 -2.98
N ALA A 82 -0.10 12.22 -4.15
CA ALA A 82 1.01 11.32 -4.39
C ALA A 82 2.11 11.57 -3.36
N GLY A 83 2.53 10.53 -2.68
CA GLY A 83 3.55 10.65 -1.65
C GLY A 83 3.76 9.36 -0.89
N ILE A 84 4.75 9.37 -0.03
CA ILE A 84 5.09 8.22 0.79
C ILE A 84 5.30 8.67 2.23
N TYR A 85 4.63 8.00 3.13
CA TYR A 85 4.80 8.24 4.56
C TYR A 85 5.25 6.93 5.19
N GLY A 86 6.44 6.92 5.73
CA GLY A 86 6.98 5.74 6.39
C GLY A 86 6.80 5.82 7.89
N ILE A 87 6.41 4.73 8.50
CA ILE A 87 6.34 4.60 9.95
C ILE A 87 7.38 3.59 10.37
N HIS A 88 8.26 4.02 11.25
CA HIS A 88 9.32 3.18 11.79
C HIS A 88 9.13 3.04 13.29
N TRP A 89 9.23 1.83 13.78
CA TRP A 89 9.22 1.58 15.22
C TRP A 89 10.28 0.57 15.64
#